data_13a1fa5726dcfa652481a3037ce33888
#
_entry.id   13a1fa5726dcfa652481a3037ce33888
#
_cell.length_a   1.000
_cell.length_b   1.000
_cell.length_c   1.000
_cell.angle_alpha   90.00
_cell.angle_beta   90.00
_cell.angle_gamma   90.00
#
_symmetry.space_group_name_H-M   'P 1'
#
loop_
_entity.id
_entity.type
_entity.pdbx_description
1 polymer ?
#
loop_
_entity_poly.entity_id
_entity_poly.type
_entity_poly.pdbx_seq_one_letter_code
_entity_poly.pdbx_strand_id
1 'polypeptide(L)'
;MEAGCEYLTTQMFFDNNIFFNFMYRIREAGIAVPVIPGIMPITKRVQVKNAVKLSGCNVPERFKNIVDRFGDTEAAMKQAGIAYATDQIIDLLANGVKHIHVYSMNKPEVAAGIQANLFDILLV
;
A
#
# COMPACT_ATOMS: atom_id res chain seq x y z
N MET A 1 23.00 -5.37 -3.98
CA MET A 1 22.46 -6.17 -2.88
C MET A 1 23.57 -6.96 -2.23
N GLU A 2 23.66 -6.87 -0.95
CA GLU A 2 24.64 -7.61 -0.19
C GLU A 2 24.24 -9.07 -0.04
N ALA A 3 25.23 -9.94 0.08
CA ALA A 3 24.99 -11.34 0.40
C ALA A 3 24.31 -11.43 1.75
N GLY A 4 23.29 -12.26 1.87
CA GLY A 4 22.52 -12.41 3.09
C GLY A 4 21.20 -11.65 3.09
N CYS A 5 20.98 -10.77 2.12
CA CYS A 5 19.69 -10.11 1.98
C CYS A 5 18.71 -11.07 1.29
N GLU A 6 17.68 -11.51 2.02
CA GLU A 6 16.72 -12.49 1.51
C GLU A 6 15.52 -11.84 0.84
N TYR A 7 15.16 -10.63 1.24
CA TYR A 7 14.05 -9.89 0.65
C TYR A 7 14.18 -8.41 0.97
N LEU A 8 13.41 -7.59 0.24
CA LEU A 8 13.31 -6.15 0.49
C LEU A 8 11.85 -5.81 0.76
N THR A 9 11.61 -4.92 1.72
CA THR A 9 10.30 -4.34 1.94
C THR A 9 10.35 -2.87 1.53
N THR A 10 9.42 -2.42 0.70
CA THR A 10 9.38 -1.03 0.27
C THR A 10 8.78 -0.14 1.35
N GLN A 11 9.04 1.15 1.26
CA GLN A 11 8.26 2.13 1.99
C GLN A 11 6.85 2.20 1.41
N MET A 12 5.94 2.79 2.17
CA MET A 12 4.55 2.95 1.71
C MET A 12 4.46 3.78 0.43
N PHE A 13 3.49 3.48 -0.39
CA PHE A 13 3.18 4.23 -1.61
C PHE A 13 1.68 4.18 -1.85
N PHE A 14 1.18 5.13 -2.62
CA PHE A 14 -0.25 5.22 -2.93
C PHE A 14 -0.55 5.00 -4.40
N ASP A 15 0.48 4.94 -5.23
CA ASP A 15 0.36 4.67 -6.66
C ASP A 15 1.15 3.41 -6.99
N ASN A 16 0.46 2.35 -7.38
CA ASN A 16 1.09 1.08 -7.68
C ASN A 16 2.07 1.16 -8.86
N ASN A 17 1.90 2.13 -9.75
CA ASN A 17 2.84 2.32 -10.85
C ASN A 17 4.25 2.63 -10.36
N ILE A 18 4.37 3.29 -9.22
CA ILE A 18 5.67 3.55 -8.61
C ILE A 18 6.35 2.23 -8.25
N PHE A 19 5.59 1.30 -7.67
CA PHE A 19 6.11 -0.02 -7.32
C PHE A 19 6.51 -0.81 -8.57
N PHE A 20 5.64 -0.83 -9.59
CA PHE A 20 5.92 -1.58 -10.82
C PHE A 20 7.15 -1.04 -11.53
N ASN A 21 7.31 0.29 -11.60
CA ASN A 21 8.49 0.91 -12.19
C ASN A 21 9.75 0.56 -11.41
N PHE A 22 9.67 0.56 -10.08
CA PHE A 22 10.78 0.16 -9.23
C PHE A 22 11.16 -1.30 -9.49
N MET A 23 10.19 -2.20 -9.57
CA MET A 23 10.43 -3.61 -9.86
C MET A 23 11.12 -3.79 -11.21
N TYR A 24 10.64 -3.09 -12.22
CA TYR A 24 11.24 -3.14 -13.55
C TYR A 24 12.72 -2.75 -13.50
N ARG A 25 13.02 -1.65 -12.81
CA ARG A 25 14.40 -1.14 -12.71
C ARG A 25 15.34 -2.10 -11.99
N ILE A 26 14.91 -2.67 -10.87
CA ILE A 26 15.78 -3.57 -10.13
C ILE A 26 16.00 -4.89 -10.86
N ARG A 27 15.00 -5.40 -11.56
CA ARG A 27 15.16 -6.61 -12.38
C ARG A 27 16.07 -6.35 -13.56
N GLU A 28 15.95 -5.20 -14.19
CA GLU A 28 16.84 -4.78 -15.27
C GLU A 28 18.29 -4.65 -14.80
N ALA A 29 18.50 -4.22 -13.56
CA ALA A 29 19.83 -4.14 -12.95
C ALA A 29 20.37 -5.50 -12.48
N GLY A 30 19.62 -6.59 -12.68
CA GLY A 30 20.07 -7.93 -12.29
C GLY A 30 19.79 -8.32 -10.86
N ILE A 31 19.02 -7.51 -10.13
CA ILE A 31 18.67 -7.81 -8.73
C ILE A 31 17.44 -8.72 -8.72
N ALA A 32 17.56 -9.90 -8.15
CA ALA A 32 16.53 -10.93 -8.21
C ALA A 32 15.86 -11.22 -6.86
N VAL A 33 16.19 -10.48 -5.80
CA VAL A 33 15.58 -10.73 -4.48
C VAL A 33 14.09 -10.43 -4.50
N PRO A 34 13.27 -11.18 -3.73
CA PRO A 34 11.86 -10.85 -3.58
C PRO A 34 11.67 -9.46 -2.96
N VAL A 35 10.71 -8.71 -3.48
CA VAL A 35 10.37 -7.39 -2.95
C VAL A 35 8.94 -7.42 -2.45
N ILE A 36 8.78 -7.02 -1.20
CA ILE A 36 7.47 -7.00 -0.53
C ILE A 36 6.97 -5.56 -0.52
N PRO A 37 5.90 -5.25 -1.26
CA PRO A 37 5.37 -3.88 -1.26
C PRO A 37 4.73 -3.54 0.09
N GLY A 38 4.96 -2.31 0.54
CA GLY A 38 4.37 -1.79 1.77
C GLY A 38 3.14 -0.95 1.46
N ILE A 39 2.02 -1.30 2.05
CA ILE A 39 0.75 -0.60 1.88
C ILE A 39 0.34 0.00 3.21
N MET A 40 0.03 1.29 3.22
CA MET A 40 -0.46 1.97 4.41
C MET A 40 -1.92 2.41 4.20
N PRO A 41 -2.86 1.78 4.91
CA PRO A 41 -4.25 2.26 4.88
C PRO A 41 -4.35 3.61 5.58
N ILE A 42 -4.92 4.58 4.91
CA ILE A 42 -5.11 5.92 5.47
C ILE A 42 -6.55 6.02 5.99
N THR A 43 -6.70 6.27 7.28
CA THR A 43 -8.01 6.38 7.91
C THR A 43 -8.32 7.78 8.41
N LYS A 44 -7.36 8.71 8.31
CA LYS A 44 -7.54 10.11 8.69
C LYS A 44 -6.76 11.00 7.75
N ARG A 45 -7.33 12.19 7.46
CA ARG A 45 -6.69 13.15 6.56
C ARG A 45 -5.26 13.51 6.99
N VAL A 46 -5.03 13.68 8.28
CA VAL A 46 -3.71 14.07 8.80
C VAL A 46 -2.63 13.02 8.49
N GLN A 47 -3.00 11.76 8.35
CA GLN A 47 -2.04 10.70 8.04
C GLN A 47 -1.43 10.87 6.65
N VAL A 48 -2.17 11.45 5.71
CA VAL A 48 -1.65 11.71 4.36
C VAL A 48 -0.46 12.67 4.43
N LYS A 49 -0.62 13.76 5.17
CA LYS A 49 0.46 14.75 5.34
C LYS A 49 1.68 14.12 6.01
N ASN A 50 1.45 13.32 7.04
CA ASN A 50 2.54 12.65 7.76
C ASN A 50 3.26 11.63 6.87
N ALA A 51 2.51 10.87 6.09
CA ALA A 51 3.08 9.89 5.18
C ALA A 51 3.97 10.55 4.13
N VAL A 52 3.50 11.63 3.51
CA VAL A 52 4.27 12.36 2.52
C VAL A 52 5.53 12.96 3.14
N LYS A 53 5.41 13.53 4.34
CA LYS A 53 6.54 14.13 5.04
C LYS A 53 7.61 13.10 5.40
N LEU A 54 7.20 11.90 5.82
CA LEU A 54 8.13 10.86 6.27
C LEU A 54 8.76 10.10 5.12
N SER A 55 8.01 9.80 4.08
CA SER A 55 8.47 8.94 2.99
C SER A 55 8.75 9.68 1.69
N GLY A 56 8.31 10.93 1.56
CA GLY A 56 8.44 11.68 0.31
C GLY A 56 7.60 11.12 -0.83
N CYS A 57 6.64 10.25 -0.55
CA CYS A 57 5.85 9.63 -1.59
C CYS A 57 4.86 10.60 -2.22
N ASN A 58 4.53 10.37 -3.49
CA ASN A 58 3.51 11.14 -4.18
C ASN A 58 2.13 10.59 -3.86
N VAL A 59 1.16 11.50 -3.78
CA VAL A 59 -0.25 11.15 -3.59
C VAL A 59 -0.95 11.33 -4.93
N PRO A 60 -1.48 10.25 -5.54
CA PRO A 60 -2.16 10.38 -6.82
C PRO A 60 -3.45 11.18 -6.69
N GLU A 61 -3.84 11.81 -7.79
CA GLU A 61 -5.04 12.66 -7.83
C GLU A 61 -6.29 11.92 -7.37
N ARG A 62 -6.40 10.65 -7.76
CA ARG A 62 -7.50 9.80 -7.34
C ARG A 62 -7.63 9.72 -5.82
N PHE A 63 -6.51 9.58 -5.13
CA PHE A 63 -6.52 9.48 -3.67
C PHE A 63 -6.75 10.86 -3.02
N LYS A 64 -6.18 11.92 -3.60
CA LYS A 64 -6.46 13.29 -3.12
C LYS A 64 -7.95 13.59 -3.16
N ASN A 65 -8.63 13.19 -4.23
CA ASN A 65 -10.07 13.40 -4.36
C ASN A 65 -10.85 12.65 -3.28
N ILE A 66 -10.41 11.45 -2.93
CA ILE A 66 -11.02 10.67 -1.86
C ILE A 66 -10.86 11.38 -0.52
N VAL A 67 -9.66 11.85 -0.22
CA VAL A 67 -9.38 12.55 1.04
C VAL A 67 -10.16 13.85 1.12
N ASP A 68 -10.24 14.60 0.02
CA ASP A 68 -10.98 15.86 -0.01
C ASP A 68 -12.48 15.65 0.19
N ARG A 69 -13.02 14.57 -0.38
CA ARG A 69 -14.45 14.30 -0.30
C ARG A 69 -14.87 13.73 1.06
N PHE A 70 -14.06 12.82 1.62
CA PHE A 70 -14.46 12.04 2.78
C PHE A 70 -13.68 12.36 4.05
N GLY A 71 -12.62 13.15 3.95
CA GLY A 71 -11.67 13.37 5.05
C GLY A 71 -12.26 14.05 6.28
N ASP A 72 -13.39 14.76 6.15
CA ASP A 72 -14.02 15.45 7.26
C ASP A 72 -14.94 14.54 8.11
N THR A 73 -15.28 13.37 7.61
CA THR A 73 -16.11 12.40 8.31
C THR A 73 -15.25 11.20 8.68
N GLU A 74 -15.04 10.96 9.98
CA GLU A 74 -14.16 9.92 10.45
C GLU A 74 -14.54 8.53 9.92
N ALA A 75 -15.81 8.17 10.02
CA ALA A 75 -16.27 6.86 9.55
C ALA A 75 -16.12 6.70 8.04
N ALA A 76 -16.46 7.74 7.28
CA ALA A 76 -16.35 7.70 5.82
C ALA A 76 -14.90 7.64 5.36
N MET A 77 -14.01 8.40 6.00
CA MET A 77 -12.58 8.37 5.65
C MET A 77 -11.96 7.02 5.96
N LYS A 78 -12.32 6.43 7.09
CA LYS A 78 -11.82 5.11 7.45
C LYS A 78 -12.24 4.07 6.42
N GLN A 79 -13.52 4.07 6.04
CA GLN A 79 -14.03 3.13 5.04
C GLN A 79 -13.36 3.34 3.68
N ALA A 80 -13.24 4.59 3.25
CA ALA A 80 -12.62 4.92 1.96
C ALA A 80 -11.14 4.56 1.94
N GLY A 81 -10.42 4.80 3.04
CA GLY A 81 -9.02 4.46 3.14
C GLY A 81 -8.76 2.96 3.10
N ILE A 82 -9.59 2.20 3.81
CA ILE A 82 -9.51 0.74 3.76
C ILE A 82 -9.81 0.24 2.35
N ALA A 83 -10.82 0.79 1.70
CA ALA A 83 -11.19 0.42 0.33
C ALA A 83 -10.06 0.72 -0.65
N TYR A 84 -9.43 1.88 -0.52
CA TYR A 84 -8.31 2.25 -1.40
C TYR A 84 -7.11 1.31 -1.20
N ALA A 85 -6.75 1.02 0.04
CA ALA A 85 -5.66 0.09 0.33
C ALA A 85 -5.99 -1.32 -0.18
N THR A 86 -7.23 -1.76 -0.02
CA THR A 86 -7.68 -3.05 -0.53
C THR A 86 -7.54 -3.11 -2.05
N ASP A 87 -7.94 -2.05 -2.74
CA ASP A 87 -7.82 -1.96 -4.21
C ASP A 87 -6.37 -2.03 -4.65
N GLN A 88 -5.46 -1.33 -3.96
CA GLN A 88 -4.03 -1.43 -4.25
C GLN A 88 -3.53 -2.87 -4.12
N ILE A 89 -3.95 -3.56 -3.07
CA ILE A 89 -3.54 -4.94 -2.81
C ILE A 89 -4.07 -5.88 -3.89
N ILE A 90 -5.32 -5.71 -4.28
CA ILE A 90 -5.92 -6.52 -5.35
C ILE A 90 -5.14 -6.36 -6.65
N ASP A 91 -4.81 -5.13 -7.01
CA ASP A 91 -4.05 -4.83 -8.21
C ASP A 91 -2.65 -5.46 -8.17
N LEU A 92 -1.98 -5.38 -7.02
CA LEU A 92 -0.67 -5.99 -6.84
C LEU A 92 -0.73 -7.51 -6.97
N LEU A 93 -1.72 -8.13 -6.32
CA LEU A 93 -1.90 -9.59 -6.40
C LEU A 93 -2.24 -10.03 -7.81
N ALA A 94 -3.06 -9.26 -8.52
CA ALA A 94 -3.42 -9.55 -9.91
C ALA A 94 -2.21 -9.51 -10.85
N ASN A 95 -1.17 -8.77 -10.47
CA ASN A 95 0.05 -8.65 -11.25
C ASN A 95 1.18 -9.56 -10.75
N GLY A 96 0.84 -10.57 -9.97
CA GLY A 96 1.78 -11.62 -9.58
C GLY A 96 2.53 -11.40 -8.28
N VAL A 97 2.25 -10.34 -7.56
CA VAL A 97 2.84 -10.11 -6.23
C VAL A 97 2.26 -11.11 -5.25
N LYS A 98 3.11 -11.78 -4.47
CA LYS A 98 2.68 -12.85 -3.57
C LYS A 98 2.63 -12.45 -2.11
N HIS A 99 3.40 -11.45 -1.71
CA HIS A 99 3.50 -11.03 -0.31
C HIS A 99 3.37 -9.52 -0.23
N ILE A 100 2.58 -9.05 0.73
CA ILE A 100 2.31 -7.63 0.93
C ILE A 100 2.45 -7.32 2.41
N HIS A 101 3.14 -6.23 2.73
CA HIS A 101 3.25 -5.75 4.10
C HIS A 101 2.27 -4.60 4.30
N VAL A 102 1.40 -4.72 5.31
CA VAL A 102 0.42 -3.69 5.64
C VAL A 102 0.88 -2.96 6.90
N TYR A 103 1.08 -1.65 6.78
CA TYR A 103 1.42 -0.80 7.92
C TYR A 103 0.14 -0.43 8.65
N SER A 104 -0.22 -1.14 9.70
CA SER A 104 -1.49 -0.97 10.40
C SER A 104 -1.47 0.13 11.47
N MET A 105 -0.31 0.65 11.82
CA MET A 105 -0.14 1.70 12.83
C MET A 105 -0.80 1.33 14.16
N ASN A 106 -0.66 0.07 14.57
CA ASN A 106 -1.24 -0.47 15.80
C ASN A 106 -2.77 -0.41 15.84
N LYS A 107 -3.41 -0.46 14.68
CA LYS A 107 -4.88 -0.47 14.57
C LYS A 107 -5.32 -1.82 13.98
N PRO A 108 -5.51 -2.85 14.82
CA PRO A 108 -5.86 -4.18 14.33
C PRO A 108 -7.18 -4.22 13.56
N GLU A 109 -8.12 -3.34 13.87
CA GLU A 109 -9.40 -3.28 13.16
C GLU A 109 -9.24 -2.88 11.68
N VAL A 110 -8.22 -2.07 11.36
CA VAL A 110 -7.94 -1.68 9.98
C VAL A 110 -7.39 -2.88 9.20
N ALA A 111 -6.42 -3.57 9.77
CA ALA A 111 -5.87 -4.78 9.15
C ALA A 111 -6.94 -5.86 8.99
N ALA A 112 -7.81 -6.03 9.99
CA ALA A 112 -8.90 -6.99 9.93
C ALA A 112 -9.91 -6.63 8.83
N GLY A 113 -10.20 -5.33 8.65
CA GLY A 113 -11.09 -4.87 7.60
C GLY A 113 -10.57 -5.18 6.21
N ILE A 114 -9.27 -4.96 5.98
CA ILE A 114 -8.62 -5.28 4.72
C ILE A 114 -8.64 -6.79 4.49
N GLN A 115 -8.31 -7.57 5.51
CA GLN A 115 -8.27 -9.01 5.42
C GLN A 115 -9.64 -9.59 5.09
N ALA A 116 -10.70 -9.06 5.70
CA ALA A 116 -12.06 -9.49 5.41
C ALA A 116 -12.44 -9.23 3.94
N ASN A 117 -12.00 -8.10 3.40
CA ASN A 117 -12.27 -7.75 2.00
C ASN A 117 -11.49 -8.63 1.02
N LEU A 118 -10.44 -9.29 1.46
CA LEU A 118 -9.57 -10.09 0.60
C LEU A 118 -9.72 -11.60 0.83
N PHE A 119 -10.64 -12.01 1.69
CA PHE A 119 -10.70 -13.41 2.13
C PHE A 119 -10.73 -14.40 0.97
N ASP A 120 -11.62 -14.21 0.02
CA ASP A 120 -11.72 -15.12 -1.13
C ASP A 120 -10.55 -14.99 -2.10
N ILE A 121 -10.01 -13.77 -2.22
CA ILE A 121 -8.88 -13.49 -3.11
C ILE A 121 -7.61 -14.19 -2.63
N LEU A 122 -7.40 -14.24 -1.32
CA LEU A 122 -6.21 -14.86 -0.75
C LEU A 122 -6.23 -16.38 -0.85
N LEU A 123 -7.38 -16.97 -1.15
CA LEU A 123 -7.51 -18.42 -1.33
C LEU A 123 -7.14 -18.89 -2.74
N VAL A 124 -6.96 -17.98 -3.67
CA VAL A 124 -6.67 -18.32 -5.07
C VAL A 124 -5.17 -18.52 -5.33
#